data_da5f9b7b7bd4ca47e222e2d86f22c7cd
#
_entry.id   da5f9b7b7bd4ca47e222e2d86f22c7cd
#
_cell.length_a   1.000
_cell.length_b   1.000
_cell.length_c   1.000
_cell.angle_alpha   90.00
_cell.angle_beta   90.00
_cell.angle_gamma   90.00
#
_symmetry.space_group_name_H-M   'P 1'
#
loop_
_entity.id
_entity.type
_entity.pdbx_description
1 polymer ?
#
loop_
_entity_poly.entity_id
_entity_poly.type
_entity_poly.pdbx_seq_one_letter_code
_entity_poly.pdbx_strand_id
1 'polypeptide(L)'
;MSAALILGLLLQATAPPQRPAASMADLPAWSKTPAASELKAAWPQEALRVNFAGSAVIECSVAGDGRLADCAAVSETAPGFGAAALTLAPKFQMPTRSPSGANTAGRTVQFPIRWLGPSTATLPPVVVYDETGRSGSVGFNCRVRDNRNLDNCVVVDARPQGTNLFQAAGEPALRAKPPASAKDWARVLVVVEVKPR
;
A
#
# COMPACT_ATOMS: atom_id res chain seq x y z
N MET A 1 -6.41 56.77 38.34
CA MET A 1 -6.53 56.03 37.07
C MET A 1 -5.64 54.80 37.16
N SER A 2 -6.23 53.65 37.54
CA SER A 2 -5.49 52.39 37.80
C SER A 2 -5.65 51.49 36.59
N ALA A 3 -4.53 51.15 35.93
CA ALA A 3 -4.48 50.20 34.83
C ALA A 3 -4.31 48.79 35.40
N ALA A 4 -5.32 47.94 35.20
CA ALA A 4 -5.25 46.51 35.56
C ALA A 4 -4.55 45.77 34.43
N LEU A 5 -3.39 45.18 34.72
CA LEU A 5 -2.67 44.23 33.87
C LEU A 5 -3.37 42.85 33.96
N ILE A 6 -4.01 42.42 32.87
CA ILE A 6 -4.54 41.08 32.72
C ILE A 6 -3.40 40.21 32.22
N LEU A 7 -2.85 39.36 33.11
CA LEU A 7 -1.84 38.35 32.78
C LEU A 7 -2.53 37.14 32.15
N GLY A 8 -2.51 37.00 30.83
CA GLY A 8 -3.05 35.86 30.10
C GLY A 8 -2.16 34.64 30.27
N LEU A 9 -2.67 33.64 30.99
CA LEU A 9 -2.04 32.33 31.17
C LEU A 9 -2.22 31.52 29.88
N LEU A 10 -1.20 31.45 29.02
CA LEU A 10 -1.16 30.56 27.85
C LEU A 10 -1.00 29.13 28.34
N LEU A 11 -2.10 28.34 28.28
CA LEU A 11 -2.02 26.88 28.41
C LEU A 11 -1.29 26.34 27.18
N GLN A 12 -0.02 25.97 27.35
CA GLN A 12 0.69 25.17 26.35
C GLN A 12 0.19 23.74 26.44
N ALA A 13 -0.64 23.34 25.44
CA ALA A 13 -1.00 21.94 25.23
C ALA A 13 0.28 21.18 24.85
N THR A 14 0.84 20.42 25.77
CA THR A 14 1.92 19.46 25.49
C THR A 14 1.37 18.36 24.59
N ALA A 15 1.86 18.32 23.33
CA ALA A 15 1.57 17.20 22.44
C ALA A 15 2.02 15.88 23.10
N PRO A 16 1.23 14.80 23.00
CA PRO A 16 1.65 13.51 23.54
C PRO A 16 2.94 13.06 22.88
N PRO A 17 3.84 12.37 23.62
CA PRO A 17 5.11 11.90 23.09
C PRO A 17 4.84 10.97 21.90
N GLN A 18 5.28 11.38 20.71
CA GLN A 18 5.27 10.51 19.53
C GLN A 18 6.24 9.36 19.79
N ARG A 19 5.67 8.17 19.97
CA ARG A 19 6.46 6.95 20.08
C ARG A 19 7.17 6.72 18.75
N PRO A 20 8.51 6.57 18.69
CA PRO A 20 9.20 6.36 17.42
C PRO A 20 8.64 5.12 16.75
N ALA A 21 8.20 5.26 15.48
CA ALA A 21 7.81 4.12 14.66
C ALA A 21 9.00 3.15 14.62
N ALA A 22 8.76 1.89 14.98
CA ALA A 22 9.79 0.88 14.92
C ALA A 22 10.33 0.79 13.49
N SER A 23 11.65 0.84 13.32
CA SER A 23 12.28 0.65 12.02
C SER A 23 11.74 -0.65 11.40
N MET A 24 11.24 -0.59 10.17
CA MET A 24 10.72 -1.78 9.47
C MET A 24 11.79 -2.87 9.28
N ALA A 25 13.06 -2.53 9.41
CA ALA A 25 14.20 -3.45 9.28
C ALA A 25 14.28 -4.52 10.36
N ASP A 26 13.64 -4.32 11.53
CA ASP A 26 13.67 -5.26 12.66
C ASP A 26 12.30 -5.92 12.95
N LEU A 27 11.35 -5.80 12.00
CA LEU A 27 10.08 -6.51 12.12
C LEU A 27 10.25 -7.93 11.59
N PRO A 28 9.85 -8.97 12.36
CA PRO A 28 9.91 -10.34 11.88
C PRO A 28 8.90 -10.56 10.75
N ALA A 29 9.17 -11.54 9.90
CA ALA A 29 8.16 -12.02 8.96
C ALA A 29 6.93 -12.53 9.73
N TRP A 30 5.76 -12.40 9.12
CA TRP A 30 4.52 -12.90 9.70
C TRP A 30 4.59 -14.41 9.94
N SER A 31 4.19 -14.87 11.12
CA SER A 31 4.02 -16.31 11.40
C SER A 31 2.70 -16.84 10.84
N LYS A 32 1.70 -15.95 10.69
CA LYS A 32 0.42 -16.24 10.05
C LYS A 32 -0.09 -15.02 9.28
N THR A 33 -0.67 -15.26 8.10
CA THR A 33 -1.33 -14.26 7.26
C THR A 33 -2.69 -14.79 6.81
N PRO A 34 -3.63 -13.91 6.41
CA PRO A 34 -4.89 -14.31 5.80
C PRO A 34 -4.66 -15.20 4.57
N ALA A 35 -5.54 -16.17 4.38
CA ALA A 35 -5.57 -16.94 3.13
C ALA A 35 -6.07 -16.06 1.97
N ALA A 36 -5.73 -16.43 0.72
CA ALA A 36 -6.18 -15.70 -0.47
C ALA A 36 -7.71 -15.62 -0.58
N SER A 37 -8.43 -16.65 -0.13
CA SER A 37 -9.89 -16.67 -0.06
C SER A 37 -10.45 -15.67 0.95
N GLU A 38 -9.79 -15.49 2.10
CA GLU A 38 -10.17 -14.52 3.13
C GLU A 38 -9.92 -13.08 2.64
N LEU A 39 -8.77 -12.84 1.98
CA LEU A 39 -8.50 -11.58 1.32
C LEU A 39 -9.57 -11.23 0.28
N LYS A 40 -9.94 -12.19 -0.58
CA LYS A 40 -10.98 -12.00 -1.58
C LYS A 40 -12.35 -11.74 -0.94
N ALA A 41 -12.71 -12.47 0.12
CA ALA A 41 -13.98 -12.30 0.83
C ALA A 41 -14.09 -10.93 1.53
N ALA A 42 -12.98 -10.38 2.00
CA ALA A 42 -12.92 -9.07 2.64
C ALA A 42 -12.85 -7.90 1.64
N TRP A 43 -12.69 -8.17 0.33
CA TRP A 43 -12.62 -7.10 -0.67
C TRP A 43 -13.91 -6.28 -0.68
N PRO A 44 -13.86 -4.93 -0.62
CA PRO A 44 -15.05 -4.10 -0.70
C PRO A 44 -15.87 -4.45 -1.95
N GLN A 45 -17.15 -4.76 -1.79
CA GLN A 45 -17.98 -5.34 -2.84
C GLN A 45 -18.04 -4.46 -4.10
N GLU A 46 -18.16 -3.15 -3.94
CA GLU A 46 -18.18 -2.21 -5.05
C GLU A 46 -16.84 -2.20 -5.82
N ALA A 47 -15.72 -2.29 -5.10
CA ALA A 47 -14.40 -2.38 -5.71
C ALA A 47 -14.21 -3.74 -6.43
N LEU A 48 -14.65 -4.83 -5.80
CA LEU A 48 -14.57 -6.18 -6.38
C LEU A 48 -15.39 -6.27 -7.69
N ARG A 49 -16.60 -5.71 -7.70
CA ARG A 49 -17.49 -5.75 -8.87
C ARG A 49 -16.86 -5.14 -10.13
N VAL A 50 -16.05 -4.11 -9.96
CA VAL A 50 -15.34 -3.44 -11.07
C VAL A 50 -13.85 -3.75 -11.10
N ASN A 51 -13.40 -4.81 -10.40
CA ASN A 51 -11.99 -5.21 -10.31
C ASN A 51 -11.05 -4.05 -9.97
N PHE A 52 -11.48 -3.18 -9.03
CA PHE A 52 -10.70 -2.04 -8.59
C PHE A 52 -9.70 -2.47 -7.52
N ALA A 53 -8.42 -2.46 -7.86
CA ALA A 53 -7.34 -2.74 -6.91
C ALA A 53 -7.21 -1.59 -5.89
N GLY A 54 -6.97 -1.94 -4.66
CA GLY A 54 -6.79 -0.97 -3.60
C GLY A 54 -5.94 -1.48 -2.46
N SER A 55 -5.70 -0.62 -1.50
CA SER A 55 -4.95 -0.95 -0.30
C SER A 55 -5.40 -0.11 0.88
N ALA A 56 -5.14 -0.60 2.06
CA ALA A 56 -5.19 0.18 3.29
C ALA A 56 -3.96 -0.09 4.13
N VAL A 57 -3.48 0.94 4.81
CA VAL A 57 -2.47 0.80 5.87
C VAL A 57 -3.20 0.76 7.20
N ILE A 58 -2.94 -0.27 7.98
CA ILE A 58 -3.43 -0.36 9.35
C ILE A 58 -2.27 -0.29 10.33
N GLU A 59 -2.55 0.29 11.49
CA GLU A 59 -1.67 0.31 12.65
C GLU A 59 -2.29 -0.53 13.75
N CYS A 60 -1.51 -1.42 14.36
CA CYS A 60 -1.96 -2.30 15.42
C CYS A 60 -0.92 -2.39 16.54
N SER A 61 -1.35 -2.68 17.76
CA SER A 61 -0.49 -3.19 18.82
C SER A 61 -0.28 -4.71 18.68
N VAL A 62 0.87 -5.21 19.10
CA VAL A 62 1.17 -6.66 19.13
C VAL A 62 0.93 -7.17 20.54
N ALA A 63 0.02 -8.13 20.72
CA ALA A 63 -0.26 -8.79 21.98
C ALA A 63 0.86 -9.77 22.37
N GLY A 64 0.84 -10.28 23.61
CA GLY A 64 1.87 -11.20 24.14
C GLY A 64 1.99 -12.53 23.40
N ASP A 65 0.92 -12.96 22.73
CA ASP A 65 0.86 -14.17 21.89
C ASP A 65 1.17 -13.89 20.40
N GLY A 66 1.55 -12.65 20.06
CA GLY A 66 1.83 -12.22 18.69
C GLY A 66 0.59 -11.85 17.86
N ARG A 67 -0.60 -11.93 18.41
CA ARG A 67 -1.82 -11.46 17.72
C ARG A 67 -1.85 -9.94 17.68
N LEU A 68 -2.57 -9.42 16.69
CA LEU A 68 -2.78 -7.98 16.56
C LEU A 68 -3.99 -7.54 17.38
N ALA A 69 -3.86 -6.41 18.07
CA ALA A 69 -4.89 -5.76 18.89
C ALA A 69 -4.91 -4.26 18.63
N ASP A 70 -6.00 -3.59 19.04
CA ASP A 70 -6.17 -2.13 18.98
C ASP A 70 -5.86 -1.55 17.59
N CYS A 71 -6.33 -2.23 16.54
CA CYS A 71 -6.04 -1.86 15.18
C CYS A 71 -6.87 -0.66 14.73
N ALA A 72 -6.23 0.26 14.03
CA ALA A 72 -6.86 1.41 13.37
C ALA A 72 -6.41 1.51 11.91
N ALA A 73 -7.30 1.94 11.02
CA ALA A 73 -6.93 2.28 9.65
C ALA A 73 -6.27 3.66 9.63
N VAL A 74 -5.05 3.74 9.09
CA VAL A 74 -4.26 4.98 8.98
C VAL A 74 -4.50 5.67 7.65
N SER A 75 -4.60 4.88 6.58
CA SER A 75 -4.88 5.39 5.23
C SER A 75 -5.51 4.29 4.37
N GLU A 76 -6.24 4.72 3.35
CA GLU A 76 -6.83 3.84 2.34
C GLU A 76 -6.83 4.50 0.96
N THR A 77 -6.78 3.69 -0.10
CA THR A 77 -6.78 4.19 -1.49
C THR A 77 -8.16 4.59 -1.98
N ALA A 78 -9.20 4.02 -1.40
CA ALA A 78 -10.61 4.35 -1.65
C ALA A 78 -11.45 3.89 -0.45
N PRO A 79 -12.63 4.49 -0.22
CA PRO A 79 -13.50 4.15 0.90
C PRO A 79 -13.81 2.65 0.98
N GLY A 80 -13.76 2.10 2.19
CA GLY A 80 -14.06 0.70 2.49
C GLY A 80 -12.86 -0.24 2.56
N PHE A 81 -11.70 0.13 2.01
CA PHE A 81 -10.49 -0.71 2.14
C PHE A 81 -9.94 -0.71 3.56
N GLY A 82 -10.08 0.41 4.29
CA GLY A 82 -9.70 0.49 5.70
C GLY A 82 -10.54 -0.47 6.58
N ALA A 83 -11.86 -0.42 6.43
CA ALA A 83 -12.76 -1.33 7.13
C ALA A 83 -12.47 -2.80 6.77
N ALA A 84 -12.26 -3.11 5.49
CA ALA A 84 -11.88 -4.44 5.03
C ALA A 84 -10.55 -4.91 5.66
N ALA A 85 -9.56 -4.02 5.77
CA ALA A 85 -8.28 -4.34 6.39
C ALA A 85 -8.43 -4.67 7.88
N LEU A 86 -9.26 -3.92 8.60
CA LEU A 86 -9.54 -4.18 10.01
C LEU A 86 -10.22 -5.53 10.23
N THR A 87 -11.08 -6.00 9.33
CA THR A 87 -11.68 -7.35 9.42
C THR A 87 -10.65 -8.47 9.25
N LEU A 88 -9.56 -8.19 8.55
CA LEU A 88 -8.46 -9.13 8.32
C LEU A 88 -7.40 -9.10 9.43
N ALA A 89 -7.31 -8.02 10.20
CA ALA A 89 -6.29 -7.87 11.25
C ALA A 89 -6.18 -9.07 12.19
N PRO A 90 -7.28 -9.69 12.68
CA PRO A 90 -7.20 -10.87 13.56
C PRO A 90 -6.63 -12.14 12.90
N LYS A 91 -6.49 -12.13 11.56
CA LYS A 91 -5.91 -13.26 10.80
C LYS A 91 -4.39 -13.20 10.72
N PHE A 92 -3.80 -12.06 11.07
CA PHE A 92 -2.37 -11.90 11.13
C PHE A 92 -1.83 -12.27 12.51
N GLN A 93 -0.64 -12.85 12.52
CA GLN A 93 0.09 -13.11 13.75
C GLN A 93 1.59 -12.91 13.50
N MET A 94 2.25 -12.27 14.43
CA MET A 94 3.71 -12.11 14.43
C MET A 94 4.36 -13.15 15.33
N PRO A 95 5.62 -13.53 15.09
CA PRO A 95 6.42 -14.23 16.11
C PRO A 95 6.52 -13.40 17.39
N THR A 96 6.57 -14.05 18.54
CA THR A 96 6.72 -13.37 19.84
C THR A 96 8.11 -12.76 20.06
N ARG A 97 9.06 -13.07 19.16
CA ARG A 97 10.42 -12.51 19.14
C ARG A 97 10.80 -12.04 17.73
N SER A 98 11.51 -10.93 17.67
CA SER A 98 12.13 -10.43 16.43
C SER A 98 13.36 -11.28 16.05
N PRO A 99 13.92 -11.09 14.84
CA PRO A 99 15.19 -11.73 14.45
C PRO A 99 16.35 -11.42 15.39
N SER A 100 16.35 -10.25 16.02
CA SER A 100 17.33 -9.87 17.04
C SER A 100 17.07 -10.50 18.42
N GLY A 101 15.99 -11.29 18.58
CA GLY A 101 15.61 -11.93 19.86
C GLY A 101 14.77 -11.04 20.77
N ALA A 102 14.53 -9.77 20.42
CA ALA A 102 13.72 -8.85 21.22
C ALA A 102 12.24 -9.26 21.24
N ASN A 103 11.55 -9.00 22.35
CA ASN A 103 10.12 -9.26 22.47
C ASN A 103 9.33 -8.35 21.53
N THR A 104 8.35 -8.92 20.80
CA THR A 104 7.45 -8.17 19.92
C THR A 104 6.22 -7.64 20.63
N ALA A 105 5.86 -8.20 21.79
CA ALA A 105 4.70 -7.75 22.57
C ALA A 105 4.80 -6.27 22.95
N GLY A 106 3.69 -5.56 22.85
CA GLY A 106 3.58 -4.12 23.13
C GLY A 106 4.16 -3.21 22.05
N ARG A 107 4.73 -3.76 20.96
CA ARG A 107 5.17 -2.95 19.82
C ARG A 107 3.97 -2.50 18.99
N THR A 108 4.06 -1.31 18.42
CA THR A 108 3.13 -0.83 17.40
C THR A 108 3.71 -1.16 16.03
N VAL A 109 2.87 -1.72 15.16
CA VAL A 109 3.24 -2.07 13.79
C VAL A 109 2.29 -1.42 12.80
N GLN A 110 2.84 -0.87 11.74
CA GLN A 110 2.07 -0.37 10.59
C GLN A 110 2.41 -1.22 9.37
N PHE A 111 1.40 -1.66 8.64
CA PHE A 111 1.63 -2.43 7.42
C PHE A 111 0.48 -2.28 6.43
N PRO A 112 0.76 -2.38 5.11
CA PRO A 112 -0.27 -2.33 4.09
C PRO A 112 -0.91 -3.69 3.87
N ILE A 113 -2.23 -3.71 3.69
CA ILE A 113 -2.97 -4.82 3.09
C ILE A 113 -3.39 -4.37 1.69
N ARG A 114 -3.15 -5.22 0.70
CA ARG A 114 -3.39 -4.91 -0.72
C ARG A 114 -4.34 -5.91 -1.35
N TRP A 115 -5.30 -5.40 -2.10
CA TRP A 115 -6.21 -6.18 -2.95
C TRP A 115 -5.85 -5.94 -4.40
N LEU A 116 -5.34 -6.97 -5.04
CA LEU A 116 -4.83 -6.92 -6.40
C LEU A 116 -5.47 -8.02 -7.22
N GLY A 117 -6.28 -7.64 -8.20
CA GLY A 117 -6.87 -8.62 -9.12
C GLY A 117 -5.78 -9.24 -10.03
N PRO A 118 -5.97 -10.48 -10.48
CA PRO A 118 -5.04 -11.11 -11.41
C PRO A 118 -4.99 -10.37 -12.74
N SER A 119 -3.80 -10.28 -13.35
CA SER A 119 -3.66 -9.82 -14.73
C SER A 119 -4.09 -10.91 -15.70
N THR A 120 -4.89 -10.56 -16.69
CA THR A 120 -5.38 -11.50 -17.73
C THR A 120 -4.47 -11.53 -18.96
N ALA A 121 -3.62 -10.52 -19.13
CA ALA A 121 -2.66 -10.40 -20.23
C ALA A 121 -1.48 -9.52 -19.82
N THR A 122 -0.34 -9.73 -20.48
CA THR A 122 0.83 -8.83 -20.42
C THR A 122 0.89 -8.06 -21.73
N LEU A 123 1.01 -6.74 -21.65
CA LEU A 123 1.20 -5.90 -22.84
C LEU A 123 2.66 -5.91 -23.29
N PRO A 124 2.94 -5.59 -24.57
CA PRO A 124 4.31 -5.35 -25.01
C PRO A 124 4.99 -4.30 -24.15
N PRO A 125 6.28 -4.45 -23.82
CA PRO A 125 7.00 -3.47 -23.01
C PRO A 125 6.96 -2.07 -23.62
N VAL A 126 6.75 -1.08 -22.77
CA VAL A 126 6.86 0.34 -23.12
C VAL A 126 8.26 0.80 -22.76
N VAL A 127 9.02 1.30 -23.74
CA VAL A 127 10.37 1.83 -23.51
C VAL A 127 10.30 3.34 -23.35
N VAL A 128 10.89 3.86 -22.28
CA VAL A 128 11.05 5.29 -22.02
C VAL A 128 12.50 5.63 -21.76
N TYR A 129 12.92 6.83 -22.16
CA TYR A 129 14.29 7.32 -21.93
C TYR A 129 14.27 8.37 -20.82
N ASP A 130 15.13 8.18 -19.86
CA ASP A 130 15.26 9.05 -18.68
C ASP A 130 16.51 9.93 -18.80
N GLU A 131 16.33 11.23 -18.75
CA GLU A 131 17.40 12.23 -18.86
C GLU A 131 18.28 12.30 -17.61
N THR A 132 17.85 11.73 -16.50
CA THR A 132 18.62 11.68 -15.25
C THR A 132 19.52 10.44 -15.15
N GLY A 133 19.61 9.64 -16.23
CA GLY A 133 20.47 8.47 -16.29
C GLY A 133 19.97 7.24 -15.53
N ARG A 134 18.71 7.27 -15.04
CA ARG A 134 18.12 6.10 -14.37
C ARG A 134 17.82 4.99 -15.36
N SER A 135 18.02 3.74 -14.91
CA SER A 135 17.69 2.56 -15.71
C SER A 135 17.01 1.49 -14.87
N GLY A 136 16.16 0.71 -15.51
CA GLY A 136 15.46 -0.38 -14.84
C GLY A 136 14.11 -0.70 -15.48
N SER A 137 13.25 -1.37 -14.73
CA SER A 137 11.89 -1.70 -15.17
C SER A 137 10.87 -1.52 -14.04
N VAL A 138 9.65 -1.17 -14.41
CA VAL A 138 8.52 -1.09 -13.49
C VAL A 138 7.34 -1.84 -14.10
N GLY A 139 6.81 -2.81 -13.36
CA GLY A 139 5.59 -3.54 -13.70
C GLY A 139 4.37 -2.90 -13.04
N PHE A 140 3.35 -2.61 -13.84
CA PHE A 140 2.07 -2.08 -13.41
C PHE A 140 0.96 -3.09 -13.73
N ASN A 141 0.13 -3.36 -12.73
CA ASN A 141 -1.14 -4.06 -12.95
C ASN A 141 -2.23 -3.00 -13.09
N CYS A 142 -2.72 -2.81 -14.31
CA CYS A 142 -3.68 -1.76 -14.67
C CYS A 142 -5.04 -2.36 -15.03
N ARG A 143 -6.12 -1.65 -14.69
CA ARG A 143 -7.48 -2.00 -15.08
C ARG A 143 -7.80 -1.44 -16.47
N VAL A 144 -8.49 -2.24 -17.30
CA VAL A 144 -8.94 -1.86 -18.63
C VAL A 144 -10.35 -1.26 -18.54
N ARG A 145 -10.56 -0.11 -19.15
CA ARG A 145 -11.87 0.53 -19.33
C ARG A 145 -12.50 0.15 -20.65
N ASP A 146 -13.81 0.39 -20.78
CA ASP A 146 -14.62 0.16 -21.98
C ASP A 146 -14.05 0.82 -23.25
N ASN A 147 -13.46 2.02 -23.11
CA ASN A 147 -12.76 2.73 -24.17
C ASN A 147 -11.30 2.28 -24.40
N ARG A 148 -10.89 1.18 -23.77
CA ARG A 148 -9.52 0.63 -23.76
C ARG A 148 -8.46 1.59 -23.16
N ASN A 149 -8.87 2.55 -22.38
CA ASN A 149 -7.94 3.29 -21.54
C ASN A 149 -7.59 2.47 -20.30
N LEU A 150 -6.41 2.72 -19.76
CA LEU A 150 -5.98 2.12 -18.52
C LEU A 150 -6.22 3.08 -17.36
N ASP A 151 -6.66 2.54 -16.24
CA ASP A 151 -6.76 3.25 -14.98
C ASP A 151 -6.41 2.33 -13.81
N ASN A 152 -6.48 2.86 -12.59
CA ASN A 152 -6.22 2.10 -11.37
C ASN A 152 -4.97 1.21 -11.51
N CYS A 153 -3.87 1.78 -12.04
CA CYS A 153 -2.59 1.12 -12.16
C CYS A 153 -1.89 1.07 -10.79
N VAL A 154 -1.49 -0.13 -10.39
CA VAL A 154 -0.71 -0.33 -9.16
C VAL A 154 0.63 -0.96 -9.51
N VAL A 155 1.69 -0.50 -8.87
CA VAL A 155 3.03 -1.08 -9.04
C VAL A 155 3.05 -2.47 -8.41
N VAL A 156 3.45 -3.47 -9.19
CA VAL A 156 3.57 -4.86 -8.74
C VAL A 156 5.02 -5.32 -8.66
N ASP A 157 5.90 -4.71 -9.46
CA ASP A 157 7.34 -4.98 -9.47
C ASP A 157 8.11 -3.72 -9.85
N ALA A 158 9.32 -3.55 -9.32
CA ALA A 158 10.25 -2.50 -9.73
C ALA A 158 11.68 -3.00 -9.55
N ARG A 159 12.51 -2.83 -10.56
CA ARG A 159 13.90 -3.29 -10.55
C ARG A 159 14.82 -2.22 -11.14
N PRO A 160 15.86 -1.79 -10.40
CA PRO A 160 16.16 -2.18 -9.03
C PRO A 160 15.14 -1.64 -8.01
N GLN A 161 15.01 -2.34 -6.89
CA GLN A 161 14.11 -1.92 -5.82
C GLN A 161 14.60 -0.63 -5.16
N GLY A 162 13.66 0.14 -4.60
CA GLY A 162 13.97 1.38 -3.87
C GLY A 162 14.31 2.58 -4.76
N THR A 163 14.19 2.46 -6.07
CA THR A 163 14.39 3.55 -7.03
C THR A 163 13.07 4.27 -7.35
N ASN A 164 13.13 5.59 -7.59
CA ASN A 164 11.96 6.39 -7.97
C ASN A 164 11.59 6.23 -9.47
N LEU A 165 11.79 5.02 -10.04
CA LEU A 165 11.48 4.74 -11.43
C LEU A 165 9.99 4.89 -11.76
N PHE A 166 9.11 4.70 -10.78
CA PHE A 166 7.66 4.83 -10.98
C PHE A 166 7.25 6.24 -11.45
N GLN A 167 8.02 7.28 -11.10
CA GLN A 167 7.75 8.65 -11.57
C GLN A 167 7.94 8.77 -13.08
N ALA A 168 9.00 8.16 -13.63
CA ALA A 168 9.25 8.14 -15.07
C ALA A 168 8.32 7.18 -15.83
N ALA A 169 7.87 6.11 -15.18
CA ALA A 169 7.15 5.00 -15.80
C ALA A 169 5.61 5.12 -15.71
N GLY A 170 5.07 5.88 -14.75
CA GLY A 170 3.64 5.89 -14.44
C GLY A 170 2.75 6.42 -15.58
N GLU A 171 3.09 7.58 -16.13
CA GLU A 171 2.33 8.17 -17.25
C GLU A 171 2.45 7.33 -18.52
N PRO A 172 3.62 6.86 -18.96
CA PRO A 172 3.76 5.91 -20.06
C PRO A 172 2.93 4.63 -19.90
N ALA A 173 2.87 4.08 -18.67
CA ALA A 173 2.04 2.91 -18.38
C ALA A 173 0.54 3.18 -18.65
N LEU A 174 0.03 4.34 -18.23
CA LEU A 174 -1.37 4.74 -18.45
C LEU A 174 -1.71 4.96 -19.94
N ARG A 175 -0.72 5.30 -20.75
CA ARG A 175 -0.88 5.50 -22.21
C ARG A 175 -0.80 4.20 -23.02
N ALA A 176 -0.35 3.10 -22.42
CA ALA A 176 -0.33 1.81 -23.09
C ALA A 176 -1.74 1.41 -23.54
N LYS A 177 -1.83 0.79 -24.71
CA LYS A 177 -3.13 0.40 -25.27
C LYS A 177 -3.30 -1.10 -25.23
N PRO A 178 -4.25 -1.62 -24.44
CA PRO A 178 -4.58 -3.02 -24.45
C PRO A 178 -5.16 -3.45 -25.81
N PRO A 179 -5.05 -4.75 -26.15
CA PRO A 179 -5.61 -5.28 -27.40
C PRO A 179 -7.14 -5.11 -27.42
N ALA A 180 -7.73 -5.13 -28.62
CA ALA A 180 -9.18 -5.00 -28.78
C ALA A 180 -9.96 -6.13 -28.09
N SER A 181 -9.34 -7.29 -27.86
CA SER A 181 -9.92 -8.43 -27.15
C SER A 181 -9.94 -8.26 -25.64
N ALA A 182 -9.28 -7.25 -25.07
CA ALA A 182 -9.30 -7.01 -23.64
C ALA A 182 -10.70 -6.59 -23.19
N LYS A 183 -11.22 -7.29 -22.17
CA LYS A 183 -12.55 -7.02 -21.62
C LYS A 183 -12.52 -5.84 -20.67
N ASP A 184 -13.63 -5.11 -20.61
CA ASP A 184 -13.83 -4.07 -19.59
C ASP A 184 -13.68 -4.64 -18.18
N TRP A 185 -13.07 -3.85 -17.31
CA TRP A 185 -12.69 -4.20 -15.94
C TRP A 185 -11.65 -5.32 -15.79
N ALA A 186 -11.21 -5.96 -16.89
CA ALA A 186 -10.07 -6.87 -16.82
C ALA A 186 -8.80 -6.11 -16.37
N ARG A 187 -7.81 -6.83 -15.89
CA ARG A 187 -6.51 -6.24 -15.55
C ARG A 187 -5.44 -6.76 -16.49
N VAL A 188 -4.51 -5.89 -16.82
CA VAL A 188 -3.36 -6.20 -17.69
C VAL A 188 -2.06 -5.79 -16.99
N LEU A 189 -1.00 -6.56 -17.25
CA LEU A 189 0.35 -6.19 -16.83
C LEU A 189 0.99 -5.31 -17.90
N VAL A 190 1.42 -4.13 -17.51
CA VAL A 190 2.22 -3.19 -18.32
C VAL A 190 3.62 -3.15 -17.74
N VAL A 191 4.62 -3.50 -18.53
CA VAL A 191 6.02 -3.36 -18.14
C VAL A 191 6.59 -2.12 -18.84
N VAL A 192 7.14 -1.20 -18.07
CA VAL A 192 7.84 -0.02 -18.59
C VAL A 192 9.34 -0.21 -18.34
N GLU A 193 10.10 -0.26 -19.42
CA GLU A 193 11.58 -0.26 -19.39
C GLU A 193 12.08 1.17 -19.43
N VAL A 194 12.77 1.58 -18.38
CA VAL A 194 13.42 2.89 -18.29
C VAL A 194 14.88 2.71 -18.71
N LYS A 195 15.32 3.45 -19.72
CA LYS A 195 16.68 3.44 -20.25
C LYS A 195 17.30 4.82 -20.09
N PRO A 196 18.60 4.92 -19.78
CA PRO A 196 19.29 6.19 -19.78
C PRO A 196 19.31 6.76 -21.21
N ARG A 197 19.22 8.07 -21.32
CA ARG A 197 19.36 8.79 -22.59
C ARG A 197 20.81 8.99 -22.95
#